data_be91cc1d6431d4be09a6dbec6d428f50
#
_entry.id   be91cc1d6431d4be09a6dbec6d428f50
#
_cell.length_a   1.000
_cell.length_b   1.000
_cell.length_c   1.000
_cell.angle_alpha   90.00
_cell.angle_beta   90.00
_cell.angle_gamma   90.00
#
_symmetry.space_group_name_H-M   'P 1'
#
loop_
_entity.id
_entity.type
_entity.pdbx_description
1 polymer ?
#
loop_
_entity_poly.entity_id
_entity_poly.type
_entity_poly.pdbx_seq_one_letter_code
_entity_poly.pdbx_strand_id
1 'polypeptide(L)'
;MRVFRRFLSALSCVAPVLLGACQTVTPQSRIEQNPVMFGMLSPEHKLMVQQGRICEGMTRDAVYLSWGNPNTEPVIGQQDGKAYEKWVYYVYKPVMVDSIGFGAGCWHHGAWHGGGMSTSTAMVPQEAAWVIFQNNIVTAWESRK
;
A
#
# COMPACT_ATOMS: atom_id res chain seq x y z
N MET A 1 -49.12 29.53 -48.38
CA MET A 1 -47.70 29.78 -48.06
C MET A 1 -47.42 29.18 -46.71
N ARG A 2 -46.73 28.02 -46.66
CA ARG A 2 -46.41 27.28 -45.43
C ARG A 2 -44.92 27.38 -45.21
N VAL A 3 -44.52 28.06 -44.14
CA VAL A 3 -43.11 28.22 -43.74
C VAL A 3 -42.74 27.02 -42.83
N PHE A 4 -41.92 26.13 -43.37
CA PHE A 4 -41.40 24.93 -42.67
C PHE A 4 -40.21 25.37 -41.80
N ARG A 5 -40.40 25.46 -40.49
CA ARG A 5 -39.36 25.73 -39.52
C ARG A 5 -38.63 24.41 -39.18
N ARG A 6 -37.41 24.24 -39.71
CA ARG A 6 -36.52 23.13 -39.35
C ARG A 6 -35.93 23.39 -37.99
N PHE A 7 -36.31 22.59 -37.00
CA PHE A 7 -35.62 22.49 -35.72
C PHE A 7 -34.43 21.56 -35.90
N LEU A 8 -33.20 22.11 -35.87
CA LEU A 8 -31.96 21.34 -35.70
C LEU A 8 -31.83 21.02 -34.20
N SER A 9 -32.08 19.78 -33.83
CA SER A 9 -31.75 19.24 -32.50
C SER A 9 -30.27 18.94 -32.47
N ALA A 10 -29.49 19.79 -31.80
CA ALA A 10 -28.09 19.52 -31.46
C ALA A 10 -28.06 18.48 -30.32
N LEU A 11 -27.80 17.23 -30.67
CA LEU A 11 -27.59 16.15 -29.72
C LEU A 11 -26.17 16.29 -29.14
N SER A 12 -26.07 16.97 -27.98
CA SER A 12 -24.81 17.11 -27.23
C SER A 12 -24.51 15.79 -26.56
N CYS A 13 -23.58 15.04 -27.15
CA CYS A 13 -22.98 13.84 -26.53
C CYS A 13 -22.06 14.26 -25.36
N VAL A 14 -22.60 14.29 -24.14
CA VAL A 14 -21.82 14.39 -22.92
C VAL A 14 -21.22 13.01 -22.66
N ALA A 15 -19.96 12.81 -23.06
CA ALA A 15 -19.20 11.63 -22.72
C ALA A 15 -18.88 11.67 -21.20
N PRO A 16 -19.24 10.65 -20.40
CA PRO A 16 -18.80 10.57 -19.01
C PRO A 16 -17.29 10.30 -18.99
N VAL A 17 -16.54 11.27 -18.56
CA VAL A 17 -15.11 11.09 -18.22
C VAL A 17 -15.07 10.20 -16.99
N LEU A 18 -14.79 8.91 -17.18
CA LEU A 18 -14.49 7.97 -16.11
C LEU A 18 -13.11 8.37 -15.51
N LEU A 19 -13.13 9.23 -14.51
CA LEU A 19 -12.01 9.48 -13.64
C LEU A 19 -11.77 8.18 -12.84
N GLY A 20 -10.86 7.34 -13.32
CA GLY A 20 -10.33 6.20 -12.59
C GLY A 20 -9.58 6.72 -11.37
N ALA A 21 -10.29 6.99 -10.28
CA ALA A 21 -9.68 7.25 -9.00
C ALA A 21 -8.91 5.99 -8.60
N CYS A 22 -7.59 6.09 -8.41
CA CYS A 22 -6.82 5.07 -7.72
C CYS A 22 -7.43 4.92 -6.33
N GLN A 23 -8.25 3.89 -6.13
CA GLN A 23 -8.85 3.60 -4.84
C GLN A 23 -7.75 3.09 -3.92
N THR A 24 -7.30 3.94 -3.01
CA THR A 24 -6.49 3.49 -1.88
C THR A 24 -7.34 2.50 -1.08
N VAL A 25 -6.83 1.29 -0.92
CA VAL A 25 -7.53 0.23 -0.18
C VAL A 25 -7.57 0.60 1.30
N THR A 26 -8.70 1.11 1.77
CA THR A 26 -8.93 1.53 3.16
C THR A 26 -9.56 0.40 3.98
N PRO A 27 -9.53 0.46 5.33
CA PRO A 27 -10.28 -0.48 6.17
C PRO A 27 -11.75 -0.55 5.78
N GLN A 28 -12.38 0.59 5.47
CA GLN A 28 -13.78 0.64 5.06
C GLN A 28 -14.04 -0.14 3.78
N SER A 29 -13.21 0.03 2.75
CA SER A 29 -13.37 -0.71 1.50
C SER A 29 -13.19 -2.23 1.68
N ARG A 30 -12.31 -2.67 2.60
CA ARG A 30 -12.15 -4.09 2.93
C ARG A 30 -13.36 -4.65 3.69
N ILE A 31 -13.94 -3.88 4.59
CA ILE A 31 -15.18 -4.24 5.31
C ILE A 31 -16.34 -4.44 4.32
N GLU A 32 -16.51 -3.52 3.37
CA GLU A 32 -17.55 -3.58 2.35
C GLU A 32 -17.40 -4.80 1.42
N GLN A 33 -16.16 -5.18 1.10
CA GLN A 33 -15.86 -6.37 0.32
C GLN A 33 -16.03 -7.68 1.11
N ASN A 34 -15.93 -7.65 2.45
CA ASN A 34 -15.96 -8.82 3.31
C ASN A 34 -16.95 -8.67 4.49
N PRO A 35 -18.26 -8.43 4.23
CA PRO A 35 -19.24 -8.11 5.27
C PRO A 35 -19.45 -9.28 6.24
N VAL A 36 -19.35 -10.52 5.78
CA VAL A 36 -19.50 -11.71 6.62
C VAL A 36 -18.34 -11.80 7.62
N MET A 37 -17.11 -11.65 7.15
CA MET A 37 -15.90 -11.65 7.98
C MET A 37 -15.98 -10.57 9.07
N PHE A 38 -16.37 -9.35 8.69
CA PHE A 38 -16.58 -8.26 9.64
C PHE A 38 -17.73 -8.56 10.61
N GLY A 39 -18.82 -9.17 10.14
CA GLY A 39 -19.98 -9.54 10.95
C GLY A 39 -19.63 -10.48 12.12
N MET A 40 -18.65 -11.37 11.92
CA MET A 40 -18.23 -12.36 12.92
C MET A 40 -17.33 -11.79 14.03
N LEU A 41 -16.82 -10.57 13.88
CA LEU A 41 -15.97 -9.95 14.90
C LEU A 41 -16.78 -9.51 16.13
N SER A 42 -16.10 -9.49 17.28
CA SER A 42 -16.66 -8.90 18.50
C SER A 42 -16.95 -7.40 18.32
N PRO A 43 -17.88 -6.81 19.07
CA PRO A 43 -18.17 -5.37 18.99
C PRO A 43 -16.93 -4.49 19.19
N GLU A 44 -16.05 -4.86 20.10
CA GLU A 44 -14.79 -4.17 20.37
C GLU A 44 -13.85 -4.22 19.15
N HIS A 45 -13.63 -5.41 18.59
CA HIS A 45 -12.78 -5.58 17.40
C HIS A 45 -13.36 -4.84 16.18
N LYS A 46 -14.70 -4.79 16.03
CA LYS A 46 -15.34 -4.01 14.95
C LYS A 46 -14.97 -2.54 15.02
N LEU A 47 -15.01 -1.94 16.21
CA LEU A 47 -14.62 -0.53 16.40
C LEU A 47 -13.15 -0.30 16.06
N MET A 48 -12.26 -1.19 16.49
CA MET A 48 -10.83 -1.09 16.21
C MET A 48 -10.56 -1.20 14.70
N VAL A 49 -11.18 -2.16 14.02
CA VAL A 49 -11.03 -2.36 12.56
C VAL A 49 -11.51 -1.13 11.79
N GLN A 50 -12.65 -0.54 12.15
CA GLN A 50 -13.16 0.68 11.50
C GLN A 50 -12.20 1.86 11.66
N GLN A 51 -11.45 1.91 12.76
CA GLN A 51 -10.42 2.93 13.02
C GLN A 51 -9.05 2.59 12.39
N GLY A 52 -8.92 1.45 11.69
CA GLY A 52 -7.65 0.99 11.17
C GLY A 52 -6.63 0.63 12.26
N ARG A 53 -7.09 0.21 13.43
CA ARG A 53 -6.28 -0.15 14.60
C ARG A 53 -6.35 -1.65 14.84
N ILE A 54 -5.31 -2.17 15.49
CA ILE A 54 -5.27 -3.56 15.95
C ILE A 54 -4.95 -3.60 17.46
N CYS A 55 -5.29 -4.72 18.09
CA CYS A 55 -4.93 -5.00 19.48
C CYS A 55 -4.63 -6.50 19.65
N GLU A 56 -4.05 -6.86 20.78
CA GLU A 56 -3.88 -8.26 21.18
C GLU A 56 -5.24 -8.96 21.27
N GLY A 57 -5.26 -10.25 20.97
CA GLY A 57 -6.50 -11.04 20.95
C GLY A 57 -7.29 -10.97 19.65
N MET A 58 -6.97 -10.05 18.72
CA MET A 58 -7.60 -10.02 17.40
C MET A 58 -7.24 -11.26 16.58
N THR A 59 -8.19 -11.70 15.75
CA THR A 59 -7.94 -12.74 14.77
C THR A 59 -7.16 -12.20 13.56
N ARG A 60 -6.55 -13.09 12.77
CA ARG A 60 -5.90 -12.75 11.49
C ARG A 60 -6.87 -11.99 10.57
N ASP A 61 -8.13 -12.41 10.52
CA ASP A 61 -9.15 -11.78 9.69
C ASP A 61 -9.44 -10.33 10.12
N ALA A 62 -9.44 -10.06 11.42
CA ALA A 62 -9.59 -8.70 11.94
C ALA A 62 -8.39 -7.82 11.57
N VAL A 63 -7.17 -8.35 11.64
CA VAL A 63 -5.96 -7.64 11.20
C VAL A 63 -5.99 -7.37 9.69
N TYR A 64 -6.41 -8.35 8.89
CA TYR A 64 -6.59 -8.16 7.45
C TYR A 64 -7.60 -7.06 7.12
N LEU A 65 -8.74 -7.03 7.80
CA LEU A 65 -9.73 -5.97 7.60
C LEU A 65 -9.20 -4.60 8.00
N SER A 66 -8.39 -4.53 9.06
CA SER A 66 -7.81 -3.28 9.56
C SER A 66 -6.65 -2.78 8.69
N TRP A 67 -5.63 -3.61 8.46
CA TRP A 67 -4.37 -3.21 7.82
C TRP A 67 -4.18 -3.78 6.40
N GLY A 68 -4.93 -4.81 6.01
CA GLY A 68 -4.76 -5.54 4.76
C GLY A 68 -3.71 -6.65 4.88
N ASN A 69 -3.36 -7.22 3.71
CA ASN A 69 -2.29 -8.20 3.66
C ASN A 69 -0.92 -7.55 3.87
N PRO A 70 0.06 -8.29 4.44
CA PRO A 70 1.43 -7.83 4.50
C PRO A 70 2.02 -7.67 3.09
N ASN A 71 3.05 -6.82 2.96
CA ASN A 71 3.72 -6.60 1.67
C ASN A 71 4.62 -7.77 1.24
N THR A 72 4.95 -8.66 2.18
CA THR A 72 5.83 -9.82 1.98
C THR A 72 5.14 -11.09 2.45
N GLU A 73 5.68 -12.24 2.06
CA GLU A 73 5.22 -13.51 2.60
C GLU A 73 5.41 -13.54 4.13
N PRO A 74 4.42 -14.12 4.86
CA PRO A 74 4.51 -14.25 6.30
C PRO A 74 5.74 -15.08 6.73
N VAL A 75 6.43 -14.63 7.75
CA VAL A 75 7.53 -15.39 8.35
C VAL A 75 6.96 -16.36 9.36
N ILE A 76 7.17 -17.65 9.13
CA ILE A 76 6.74 -18.72 10.04
C ILE A 76 7.93 -19.17 10.87
N GLY A 77 7.75 -19.32 12.18
CA GLY A 77 8.78 -19.76 13.09
C GLY A 77 8.24 -20.45 14.34
N GLN A 78 9.14 -20.78 15.25
CA GLN A 78 8.81 -21.30 16.58
C GLN A 78 9.54 -20.47 17.64
N GLN A 79 8.83 -20.13 18.70
CA GLN A 79 9.38 -19.47 19.89
C GLN A 79 8.79 -20.16 21.13
N ASP A 80 9.66 -20.59 22.04
CA ASP A 80 9.28 -21.31 23.28
C ASP A 80 8.38 -22.55 23.00
N GLY A 81 8.68 -23.28 21.93
CA GLY A 81 7.93 -24.47 21.52
C GLY A 81 6.57 -24.18 20.87
N LYS A 82 6.19 -22.91 20.70
CA LYS A 82 4.95 -22.51 20.05
C LYS A 82 5.23 -21.98 18.64
N ALA A 83 4.46 -22.45 17.66
CA ALA A 83 4.51 -21.92 16.30
C ALA A 83 3.96 -20.49 16.28
N TYR A 84 4.62 -19.61 15.53
CA TYR A 84 4.13 -18.26 15.27
C TYR A 84 4.19 -17.94 13.78
N GLU A 85 3.38 -16.98 13.38
CA GLU A 85 3.38 -16.34 12.06
C GLU A 85 3.58 -14.85 12.26
N LYS A 86 4.57 -14.26 11.58
CA LYS A 86 4.84 -12.82 11.64
C LYS A 86 4.50 -12.18 10.29
N TRP A 87 3.64 -11.19 10.32
CA TRP A 87 3.33 -10.31 9.19
C TRP A 87 4.15 -9.04 9.31
N VAL A 88 4.80 -8.63 8.22
CA VAL A 88 5.61 -7.41 8.18
C VAL A 88 5.07 -6.47 7.10
N TYR A 89 4.90 -5.22 7.47
CA TYR A 89 4.41 -4.15 6.61
C TYR A 89 5.53 -3.17 6.33
N TYR A 90 5.82 -2.93 5.05
CA TYR A 90 6.85 -1.99 4.61
C TYR A 90 6.24 -0.75 4.01
N VAL A 91 6.88 0.40 4.24
CA VAL A 91 6.67 1.63 3.49
C VAL A 91 7.94 1.93 2.70
N TYR A 92 7.77 2.46 1.50
CA TYR A 92 8.89 2.85 0.67
C TYR A 92 9.17 4.34 0.91
N LYS A 93 10.38 4.66 1.37
CA LYS A 93 10.81 6.05 1.56
C LYS A 93 11.84 6.43 0.50
N PRO A 94 11.72 7.63 -0.09
CA PRO A 94 12.75 8.14 -0.99
C PRO A 94 14.02 8.45 -0.21
N VAL A 95 15.15 7.93 -0.67
CA VAL A 95 16.49 8.29 -0.18
C VAL A 95 17.30 8.81 -1.35
N MET A 96 18.07 9.85 -1.12
CA MET A 96 19.04 10.33 -2.10
C MET A 96 20.25 9.41 -2.10
N VAL A 97 20.62 8.91 -3.26
CA VAL A 97 21.79 8.06 -3.46
C VAL A 97 22.75 8.81 -4.38
N ASP A 98 23.91 9.17 -3.83
CA ASP A 98 24.97 9.78 -4.62
C ASP A 98 25.82 8.66 -5.22
N SER A 99 25.89 8.61 -6.53
CA SER A 99 26.77 7.70 -7.25
C SER A 99 27.91 8.48 -7.90
N ILE A 100 29.13 8.09 -7.55
CA ILE A 100 30.33 8.58 -8.20
C ILE A 100 30.64 7.62 -9.35
N GLY A 101 30.35 8.06 -10.58
CA GLY A 101 30.71 7.31 -11.78
C GLY A 101 32.18 7.56 -12.13
N PHE A 102 33.03 6.55 -11.96
CA PHE A 102 34.35 6.54 -12.59
C PHE A 102 34.16 6.02 -14.03
N GLY A 103 33.84 6.91 -14.95
CA GLY A 103 33.91 6.59 -16.37
C GLY A 103 35.36 6.46 -16.82
N ALA A 104 35.70 5.42 -17.58
CA ALA A 104 36.97 5.37 -18.29
C ALA A 104 37.01 6.58 -19.23
N GLY A 105 37.77 7.61 -18.87
CA GLY A 105 37.90 8.84 -19.65
C GLY A 105 38.65 8.53 -20.95
N CYS A 106 38.06 8.87 -22.10
CA CYS A 106 38.76 8.89 -23.36
C CYS A 106 39.41 10.25 -23.56
N TRP A 107 40.69 10.28 -23.87
CA TRP A 107 41.39 11.48 -24.27
C TRP A 107 40.92 11.88 -25.67
N HIS A 108 40.11 12.91 -25.77
CA HIS A 108 39.81 13.58 -27.02
C HIS A 108 40.14 15.07 -26.89
N HIS A 109 41.06 15.55 -27.74
CA HIS A 109 41.45 16.97 -27.87
C HIS A 109 41.87 17.69 -26.58
N GLY A 110 42.65 17.04 -25.70
CA GLY A 110 43.34 17.70 -24.59
C GLY A 110 42.46 18.06 -23.36
N ALA A 111 41.25 17.54 -23.28
CA ALA A 111 40.37 17.72 -22.14
C ALA A 111 39.99 16.38 -21.50
N TRP A 112 40.11 16.30 -20.19
CA TRP A 112 39.60 15.17 -19.38
C TRP A 112 38.09 15.30 -19.27
N HIS A 113 37.36 14.34 -19.86
CA HIS A 113 35.93 14.17 -19.63
C HIS A 113 35.71 12.86 -18.85
N GLY A 114 35.78 12.92 -17.56
CA GLY A 114 35.58 11.72 -16.74
C GLY A 114 35.28 12.07 -15.28
N GLY A 115 34.19 11.49 -14.79
CA GLY A 115 33.75 11.60 -13.42
C GLY A 115 32.63 12.62 -13.22
N GLY A 116 31.39 12.14 -13.28
CA GLY A 116 30.21 12.89 -12.87
C GLY A 116 29.70 12.35 -11.55
N MET A 117 29.39 13.23 -10.59
CA MET A 117 28.53 12.89 -9.50
C MET A 117 27.08 12.97 -10.01
N SER A 118 26.34 11.88 -9.89
CA SER A 118 24.90 11.89 -10.15
C SER A 118 24.17 11.57 -8.87
N THR A 119 23.24 12.43 -8.49
CA THR A 119 22.31 12.19 -7.38
C THR A 119 21.03 11.60 -7.97
N SER A 120 20.67 10.41 -7.53
CA SER A 120 19.42 9.75 -7.89
C SER A 120 18.58 9.49 -6.65
N THR A 121 17.26 9.40 -6.83
CA THR A 121 16.36 9.04 -5.72
C THR A 121 16.04 7.55 -5.83
N ALA A 122 16.41 6.78 -4.82
CA ALA A 122 16.02 5.39 -4.68
C ALA A 122 14.90 5.24 -3.64
N MET A 123 13.94 4.35 -3.93
CA MET A 123 12.87 4.01 -2.98
C MET A 123 13.33 2.81 -2.15
N VAL A 124 13.58 3.04 -0.86
CA VAL A 124 14.07 2.01 0.06
C VAL A 124 12.93 1.53 0.95
N PRO A 125 12.67 0.20 1.02
CA PRO A 125 11.69 -0.35 1.94
C PRO A 125 12.15 -0.17 3.39
N GLN A 126 11.27 0.37 4.23
CA GLN A 126 11.45 0.47 5.66
C GLN A 126 10.30 -0.24 6.37
N GLU A 127 10.62 -1.05 7.38
CA GLU A 127 9.62 -1.70 8.21
C GLU A 127 8.82 -0.64 8.96
N ALA A 128 7.52 -0.58 8.68
CA ALA A 128 6.59 0.37 9.27
C ALA A 128 5.79 -0.24 10.42
N ALA A 129 5.49 -1.53 10.31
CA ALA A 129 4.75 -2.26 11.31
C ALA A 129 4.98 -3.77 11.19
N TRP A 130 4.73 -4.49 12.28
CA TRP A 130 4.67 -5.94 12.26
C TRP A 130 3.62 -6.45 13.25
N VAL A 131 3.15 -7.68 13.02
CA VAL A 131 2.17 -8.39 13.85
C VAL A 131 2.61 -9.83 13.98
N ILE A 132 2.55 -10.39 15.20
CA ILE A 132 2.83 -11.79 15.48
C ILE A 132 1.51 -12.47 15.88
N PHE A 133 1.25 -13.58 15.22
CA PHE A 133 0.12 -14.46 15.52
C PHE A 133 0.62 -15.77 16.12
N GLN A 134 -0.07 -16.22 17.16
CA GLN A 134 0.00 -17.58 17.68
C GLN A 134 -1.42 -18.16 17.68
N ASN A 135 -1.59 -19.35 17.14
CA ASN A 135 -2.93 -19.96 17.00
C ASN A 135 -3.95 -19.04 16.31
N ASN A 136 -3.52 -18.31 15.27
CA ASN A 136 -4.35 -17.37 14.49
C ASN A 136 -4.83 -16.12 15.27
N ILE A 137 -4.24 -15.85 16.44
CA ILE A 137 -4.58 -14.73 17.32
C ILE A 137 -3.35 -13.85 17.50
N VAL A 138 -3.53 -12.52 17.46
CA VAL A 138 -2.49 -11.52 17.71
C VAL A 138 -1.98 -11.64 19.14
N THR A 139 -0.69 -11.87 19.29
CA THR A 139 0.00 -11.93 20.59
C THR A 139 0.96 -10.77 20.79
N ALA A 140 1.45 -10.17 19.72
CA ALA A 140 2.31 -8.99 19.76
C ALA A 140 2.22 -8.20 18.47
N TRP A 141 2.42 -6.90 18.53
CA TRP A 141 2.45 -6.03 17.36
C TRP A 141 3.21 -4.73 17.66
N GLU A 142 3.72 -4.11 16.62
CA GLU A 142 4.33 -2.78 16.68
C GLU A 142 3.95 -1.99 15.43
N SER A 143 3.70 -0.70 15.58
CA SER A 143 3.51 0.24 14.47
C SER A 143 4.37 1.47 14.70
N ARG A 144 5.28 1.72 13.76
CA ARG A 144 6.13 2.90 13.75
C ARG A 144 5.47 3.97 12.88
N LYS A 145 5.01 5.03 13.51
CA LYS A 145 4.45 6.20 12.82
C LYS A 145 5.56 7.12 12.32
#